data_5ef7ef8b08a603d2195d6b4fe31d32a7
#
_entry.id   5ef7ef8b08a603d2195d6b4fe31d32a7
#
_cell.length_a   1.000
_cell.length_b   1.000
_cell.length_c   1.000
_cell.angle_alpha   90.00
_cell.angle_beta   90.00
_cell.angle_gamma   90.00
#
_symmetry.space_group_name_H-M   'P 1'
#
loop_
_entity.id
_entity.type
_entity.pdbx_description
1 polymer ?
#
loop_
_entity_poly.entity_id
_entity_poly.type
_entity_poly.pdbx_seq_one_letter_code
_entity_poly.pdbx_strand_id
1 'polypeptide(L)'
;DGIEWIREDQMYVARGNARAERGGVVVAADTLTALYRDQSGATEIYRIEAIGNVVITSEKQTGYGERAVYDLDEAVAVLLGTKQPPRLETGTETITARDSLEYWDKRQIAVARGNAEAKKDDRTIRADTLIARFEEDASGTLVAKRMDAVGNVVITTAEEVARGDEGIYNVDSETAILQGNVRITRGENQLNGERAEVNLKTGISKLLAGPEGTRQRVRGLFNPKSGKK
;
A
#
# COMPACT_ATOMS: atom_id res chain seq x y z
N ASP A 1 -16.72 10.86 -28.40
CA ASP A 1 -15.44 10.16 -28.31
C ASP A 1 -14.48 10.74 -29.35
N GLY A 2 -13.31 11.18 -28.97
CA GLY A 2 -12.35 11.78 -29.89
C GLY A 2 -11.00 12.03 -29.22
N ILE A 3 -9.98 12.25 -30.08
CA ILE A 3 -8.65 12.70 -29.66
C ILE A 3 -8.43 14.10 -30.25
N GLU A 4 -8.07 15.03 -29.39
CA GLU A 4 -7.71 16.39 -29.74
C GLU A 4 -6.21 16.60 -29.57
N TRP A 5 -5.59 17.27 -30.51
CA TRP A 5 -4.19 17.72 -30.39
C TRP A 5 -4.17 19.23 -30.20
N ILE A 6 -3.83 19.68 -29.01
CA ILE A 6 -3.79 21.07 -28.62
C ILE A 6 -2.32 21.52 -28.61
N ARG A 7 -1.87 22.12 -29.70
CA ARG A 7 -0.45 22.46 -29.91
C ARG A 7 0.03 23.57 -29.00
N GLU A 8 -0.81 24.55 -28.70
CA GLU A 8 -0.45 25.70 -27.83
C GLU A 8 -0.12 25.21 -26.42
N ASP A 9 -0.86 24.22 -25.91
CA ASP A 9 -0.69 23.66 -24.58
C ASP A 9 0.22 22.40 -24.57
N GLN A 10 0.74 22.02 -25.73
CA GLN A 10 1.60 20.84 -25.91
C GLN A 10 0.96 19.56 -25.29
N MET A 11 -0.27 19.26 -25.65
CA MET A 11 -0.98 18.09 -25.13
C MET A 11 -1.86 17.39 -26.14
N TYR A 12 -2.04 16.09 -25.93
CA TYR A 12 -3.08 15.27 -26.54
C TYR A 12 -4.17 15.00 -25.49
N VAL A 13 -5.43 15.14 -25.88
CA VAL A 13 -6.58 14.89 -24.98
C VAL A 13 -7.51 13.89 -25.66
N ALA A 14 -7.71 12.73 -25.03
CA ALA A 14 -8.72 11.75 -25.42
C ALA A 14 -9.90 11.85 -24.44
N ARG A 15 -11.12 11.93 -24.99
CA ARG A 15 -12.38 12.03 -24.20
C ARG A 15 -13.37 10.94 -24.58
N GLY A 16 -14.14 10.49 -23.59
CA GLY A 16 -15.19 9.49 -23.76
C GLY A 16 -14.60 8.06 -23.81
N ASN A 17 -14.58 7.39 -22.66
CA ASN A 17 -14.00 6.03 -22.49
C ASN A 17 -12.58 5.92 -23.09
N ALA A 18 -11.76 6.90 -22.78
CA ALA A 18 -10.40 6.97 -23.28
C ALA A 18 -9.55 5.82 -22.75
N ARG A 19 -8.69 5.27 -23.62
CA ARG A 19 -7.81 4.14 -23.29
C ARG A 19 -6.40 4.41 -23.82
N ALA A 20 -5.41 4.15 -22.99
CA ALA A 20 -3.99 4.13 -23.35
C ALA A 20 -3.37 2.81 -22.90
N GLU A 21 -2.41 2.33 -23.69
CA GLU A 21 -1.71 1.07 -23.38
C GLU A 21 -0.21 1.23 -23.64
N ARG A 22 0.61 0.77 -22.69
CA ARG A 22 2.06 0.71 -22.81
C ARG A 22 2.62 -0.40 -21.92
N GLY A 23 3.48 -1.26 -22.50
CA GLY A 23 4.22 -2.28 -21.73
C GLY A 23 3.34 -3.24 -20.93
N GLY A 24 2.16 -3.61 -21.43
CA GLY A 24 1.22 -4.49 -20.74
C GLY A 24 0.39 -3.81 -19.65
N VAL A 25 0.55 -2.48 -19.47
CA VAL A 25 -0.31 -1.68 -18.59
C VAL A 25 -1.34 -0.93 -19.43
N VAL A 26 -2.61 -1.07 -19.06
CA VAL A 26 -3.73 -0.37 -19.66
C VAL A 26 -4.31 0.62 -18.69
N VAL A 27 -4.50 1.87 -19.14
CA VAL A 27 -5.21 2.91 -18.39
C VAL A 27 -6.49 3.24 -19.14
N ALA A 28 -7.63 3.15 -18.47
CA ALA A 28 -8.92 3.59 -18.96
C ALA A 28 -9.48 4.68 -18.05
N ALA A 29 -10.12 5.71 -18.64
CA ALA A 29 -10.71 6.83 -17.91
C ALA A 29 -11.74 7.56 -18.79
N ASP A 30 -12.53 8.47 -18.20
CA ASP A 30 -13.40 9.35 -18.98
C ASP A 30 -12.59 10.31 -19.86
N THR A 31 -11.45 10.78 -19.33
CA THR A 31 -10.51 11.65 -20.05
C THR A 31 -9.07 11.23 -19.78
N LEU A 32 -8.27 11.12 -20.82
CA LEU A 32 -6.81 10.97 -20.76
C LEU A 32 -6.14 12.18 -21.40
N THR A 33 -5.17 12.76 -20.70
CA THR A 33 -4.34 13.84 -21.21
C THR A 33 -2.89 13.39 -21.19
N ALA A 34 -2.21 13.51 -22.33
CA ALA A 34 -0.77 13.28 -22.45
C ALA A 34 -0.08 14.62 -22.75
N LEU A 35 0.71 15.10 -21.80
CA LEU A 35 1.52 16.31 -21.98
C LEU A 35 2.85 15.92 -22.59
N TYR A 36 3.26 16.68 -23.61
CA TYR A 36 4.51 16.46 -24.30
C TYR A 36 5.37 17.72 -24.34
N ARG A 37 6.63 17.54 -24.64
CA ARG A 37 7.60 18.61 -24.95
C ARG A 37 8.36 18.26 -26.21
N ASP A 38 8.76 19.27 -26.94
CA ASP A 38 9.66 19.09 -28.08
C ASP A 38 11.12 19.22 -27.60
N GLN A 39 11.85 18.12 -27.67
CA GLN A 39 13.24 18.06 -27.26
C GLN A 39 14.09 17.51 -28.42
N SER A 40 15.07 18.29 -28.90
CA SER A 40 16.00 17.89 -29.95
C SER A 40 15.34 17.41 -31.25
N GLY A 41 14.16 17.96 -31.59
CA GLY A 41 13.40 17.61 -32.79
C GLY A 41 12.52 16.38 -32.68
N ALA A 42 12.38 15.82 -31.49
CA ALA A 42 11.46 14.73 -31.18
C ALA A 42 10.39 15.17 -30.14
N THR A 43 9.15 14.71 -30.33
CA THR A 43 8.08 14.91 -29.36
C THR A 43 8.19 13.84 -28.28
N GLU A 44 8.34 14.25 -27.02
CA GLU A 44 8.48 13.39 -25.87
C GLU A 44 7.32 13.60 -24.90
N ILE A 45 6.56 12.56 -24.57
CA ILE A 45 5.54 12.60 -23.51
C ILE A 45 6.26 12.48 -22.18
N TYR A 46 6.05 13.47 -21.29
CA TYR A 46 6.65 13.49 -19.97
C TYR A 46 5.63 13.27 -18.85
N ARG A 47 4.32 13.45 -19.11
CA ARG A 47 3.28 13.28 -18.10
C ARG A 47 1.97 12.81 -18.71
N ILE A 48 1.29 11.89 -18.04
CA ILE A 48 -0.05 11.41 -18.40
C ILE A 48 -0.97 11.67 -17.22
N GLU A 49 -2.15 12.21 -17.47
CA GLU A 49 -3.21 12.40 -16.49
C GLU A 49 -4.47 11.66 -16.94
N ALA A 50 -5.11 10.96 -16.01
CA ALA A 50 -6.38 10.28 -16.19
C ALA A 50 -7.40 10.87 -15.21
N ILE A 51 -8.61 11.19 -15.69
CA ILE A 51 -9.66 11.81 -14.89
C ILE A 51 -10.99 11.12 -15.19
N GLY A 52 -11.70 10.78 -14.11
CA GLY A 52 -13.02 10.15 -14.13
C GLY A 52 -12.96 8.64 -14.38
N ASN A 53 -13.55 7.86 -13.49
CA ASN A 53 -13.69 6.40 -13.59
C ASN A 53 -12.38 5.69 -13.97
N VAL A 54 -11.27 6.09 -13.32
CA VAL A 54 -9.94 5.58 -13.67
C VAL A 54 -9.80 4.13 -13.29
N VAL A 55 -9.41 3.31 -14.26
CA VAL A 55 -9.05 1.90 -14.09
C VAL A 55 -7.67 1.68 -14.71
N ILE A 56 -6.72 1.21 -13.91
CA ILE A 56 -5.36 0.86 -14.35
C ILE A 56 -5.23 -0.64 -14.21
N THR A 57 -5.01 -1.34 -15.32
CA THR A 57 -4.91 -2.81 -15.34
C THR A 57 -3.54 -3.24 -15.82
N SER A 58 -2.93 -4.19 -15.13
CA SER A 58 -1.76 -4.93 -15.56
C SER A 58 -2.04 -6.44 -15.44
N GLU A 59 -1.10 -7.29 -15.80
CA GLU A 59 -1.28 -8.75 -15.76
C GLU A 59 -1.73 -9.27 -14.38
N LYS A 60 -1.25 -8.67 -13.30
CA LYS A 60 -1.41 -9.20 -11.93
C LYS A 60 -2.26 -8.32 -11.02
N GLN A 61 -2.62 -7.11 -11.43
CA GLN A 61 -3.28 -6.14 -10.55
C GLN A 61 -4.17 -5.16 -11.30
N THR A 62 -5.20 -4.67 -10.60
CA THR A 62 -6.09 -3.63 -11.10
C THR A 62 -6.25 -2.53 -10.06
N GLY A 63 -5.96 -1.30 -10.46
CA GLY A 63 -6.15 -0.10 -9.66
C GLY A 63 -7.41 0.65 -10.07
N TYR A 64 -8.15 1.17 -9.10
CA TYR A 64 -9.38 1.95 -9.26
C TYR A 64 -9.25 3.28 -8.55
N GLY A 65 -9.64 4.37 -9.21
CA GLY A 65 -9.63 5.71 -8.63
C GLY A 65 -10.43 6.71 -9.45
N GLU A 66 -10.41 7.95 -9.04
CA GLU A 66 -11.08 9.04 -9.76
C GLU A 66 -10.11 9.89 -10.59
N ARG A 67 -8.84 9.89 -10.20
CA ARG A 67 -7.75 10.55 -10.91
C ARG A 67 -6.47 9.71 -10.83
N ALA A 68 -5.71 9.67 -11.90
CA ALA A 68 -4.34 9.17 -11.89
C ALA A 68 -3.40 10.14 -12.59
N VAL A 69 -2.17 10.17 -12.12
CA VAL A 69 -1.07 10.93 -12.72
C VAL A 69 0.13 10.01 -12.85
N TYR A 70 0.73 9.97 -14.02
CA TYR A 70 2.00 9.32 -14.24
C TYR A 70 3.03 10.35 -14.74
N ASP A 71 4.03 10.61 -13.93
CA ASP A 71 5.19 11.42 -14.27
C ASP A 71 6.28 10.48 -14.83
N LEU A 72 6.59 10.63 -16.13
CA LEU A 72 7.53 9.75 -16.80
C LEU A 72 8.99 10.09 -16.46
N ASP A 73 9.27 11.36 -16.15
CA ASP A 73 10.62 11.80 -15.80
C ASP A 73 11.03 11.26 -14.43
N GLU A 74 10.13 11.36 -13.47
CA GLU A 74 10.34 10.82 -12.12
C GLU A 74 10.03 9.32 -12.02
N ALA A 75 9.34 8.77 -13.02
CA ALA A 75 8.80 7.40 -13.03
C ALA A 75 7.92 7.11 -11.80
N VAL A 76 6.95 8.01 -11.58
CA VAL A 76 6.03 7.95 -10.44
C VAL A 76 4.59 7.90 -10.94
N ALA A 77 3.86 6.88 -10.52
CA ALA A 77 2.41 6.78 -10.71
C ALA A 77 1.68 7.10 -9.40
N VAL A 78 0.66 7.93 -9.46
CA VAL A 78 -0.19 8.29 -8.31
C VAL A 78 -1.64 8.08 -8.68
N LEU A 79 -2.36 7.29 -7.88
CA LEU A 79 -3.79 7.04 -8.00
C LEU A 79 -4.51 7.70 -6.83
N LEU A 80 -5.52 8.49 -7.13
CA LEU A 80 -6.25 9.32 -6.18
C LEU A 80 -7.74 9.00 -6.23
N GLY A 81 -8.39 9.14 -5.08
CA GLY A 81 -9.85 9.18 -4.95
C GLY A 81 -10.29 10.51 -4.38
N THR A 82 -11.54 10.89 -4.61
CA THR A 82 -12.18 12.07 -4.00
C THR A 82 -13.46 11.70 -3.27
N LYS A 83 -14.34 10.93 -3.90
CA LYS A 83 -15.57 10.40 -3.28
C LYS A 83 -15.38 9.03 -2.68
N GLN A 84 -14.55 8.22 -3.30
CA GLN A 84 -14.18 6.88 -2.83
C GLN A 84 -12.66 6.78 -2.73
N PRO A 85 -12.14 6.08 -1.71
CA PRO A 85 -10.70 5.81 -1.61
C PRO A 85 -10.18 5.10 -2.85
N PRO A 86 -8.98 5.44 -3.35
CA PRO A 86 -8.33 4.66 -4.38
C PRO A 86 -8.07 3.24 -3.86
N ARG A 87 -8.18 2.28 -4.75
CA ARG A 87 -8.11 0.85 -4.44
C ARG A 87 -7.23 0.13 -5.44
N LEU A 88 -6.38 -0.75 -4.93
CA LEU A 88 -5.60 -1.70 -5.72
C LEU A 88 -6.01 -3.12 -5.35
N GLU A 89 -6.33 -3.93 -6.34
CA GLU A 89 -6.62 -5.36 -6.20
C GLU A 89 -5.49 -6.15 -6.87
N THR A 90 -4.93 -7.09 -6.15
CA THR A 90 -4.07 -8.16 -6.66
C THR A 90 -4.81 -9.47 -6.43
N GLY A 91 -4.50 -10.55 -7.10
CA GLY A 91 -5.31 -11.78 -7.05
C GLY A 91 -5.86 -12.19 -5.66
N THR A 92 -5.14 -11.91 -4.58
CA THR A 92 -5.52 -12.29 -3.19
C THR A 92 -5.55 -11.11 -2.21
N GLU A 93 -5.08 -9.95 -2.62
CA GLU A 93 -4.92 -8.80 -1.71
C GLU A 93 -5.70 -7.59 -2.22
N THR A 94 -6.22 -6.80 -1.29
CA THR A 94 -6.84 -5.50 -1.57
C THR A 94 -6.13 -4.44 -0.72
N ILE A 95 -5.66 -3.39 -1.38
CA ILE A 95 -5.03 -2.24 -0.73
C ILE A 95 -5.90 -1.01 -0.98
N THR A 96 -6.21 -0.26 0.07
CA THR A 96 -6.93 1.00 0.00
C THR A 96 -6.24 2.06 0.83
N ALA A 97 -6.43 3.33 0.47
CA ALA A 97 -5.94 4.45 1.26
C ALA A 97 -6.86 5.66 1.03
N ARG A 98 -7.00 6.54 2.01
CA ARG A 98 -7.86 7.72 1.87
C ARG A 98 -7.30 8.71 0.86
N ASP A 99 -5.99 8.96 0.88
CA ASP A 99 -5.38 10.07 0.16
C ASP A 99 -4.79 9.64 -1.19
N SER A 100 -3.90 8.63 -1.20
CA SER A 100 -3.25 8.17 -2.44
C SER A 100 -2.74 6.73 -2.38
N LEU A 101 -2.66 6.11 -3.56
CA LEU A 101 -1.82 4.95 -3.84
C LEU A 101 -0.75 5.38 -4.84
N GLU A 102 0.51 5.20 -4.50
CA GLU A 102 1.66 5.66 -5.26
C GLU A 102 2.58 4.49 -5.61
N TYR A 103 3.18 4.53 -6.78
CA TYR A 103 4.26 3.63 -7.18
C TYR A 103 5.45 4.44 -7.70
N TRP A 104 6.62 4.22 -7.10
CA TRP A 104 7.88 4.89 -7.40
C TRP A 104 8.82 3.88 -8.03
N ASP A 105 8.80 3.80 -9.35
CA ASP A 105 9.50 2.76 -10.11
C ASP A 105 11.02 2.78 -9.88
N LYS A 106 11.65 3.94 -9.98
CA LYS A 106 13.09 4.11 -9.72
C LYS A 106 13.53 3.69 -8.32
N ARG A 107 12.61 3.70 -7.35
CA ARG A 107 12.87 3.33 -5.94
C ARG A 107 12.37 1.95 -5.60
N GLN A 108 11.61 1.35 -6.50
CA GLN A 108 10.93 0.06 -6.32
C GLN A 108 10.11 0.02 -5.02
N ILE A 109 9.32 1.08 -4.78
CA ILE A 109 8.43 1.18 -3.63
C ILE A 109 7.01 1.52 -4.06
N ALA A 110 6.03 0.95 -3.33
CA ALA A 110 4.64 1.40 -3.37
C ALA A 110 4.28 2.03 -2.03
N VAL A 111 3.51 3.11 -2.05
CA VAL A 111 3.10 3.85 -0.86
C VAL A 111 1.58 4.04 -0.87
N ALA A 112 0.92 3.67 0.21
CA ALA A 112 -0.48 3.96 0.47
C ALA A 112 -0.58 4.97 1.60
N ARG A 113 -1.20 6.13 1.35
CA ARG A 113 -1.27 7.25 2.32
C ARG A 113 -2.69 7.53 2.77
N GLY A 114 -2.83 7.80 4.06
CA GLY A 114 -4.07 8.21 4.70
C GLY A 114 -4.94 7.03 5.11
N ASN A 115 -4.86 6.61 6.37
CA ASN A 115 -5.58 5.45 6.90
C ASN A 115 -5.50 4.25 5.94
N ALA A 116 -4.28 3.95 5.52
CA ALA A 116 -4.03 2.88 4.58
C ALA A 116 -4.41 1.52 5.17
N GLU A 117 -5.02 0.67 4.35
CA GLU A 117 -5.39 -0.69 4.71
C GLU A 117 -4.91 -1.66 3.65
N ALA A 118 -4.23 -2.73 4.07
CA ALA A 118 -3.92 -3.89 3.23
C ALA A 118 -4.63 -5.11 3.84
N LYS A 119 -5.44 -5.77 3.02
CA LYS A 119 -6.23 -6.95 3.41
C LYS A 119 -5.84 -8.13 2.53
N LYS A 120 -5.59 -9.27 3.20
CA LYS A 120 -5.36 -10.57 2.57
C LYS A 120 -6.05 -11.64 3.40
N ASP A 121 -6.99 -12.36 2.80
CA ASP A 121 -7.81 -13.37 3.49
C ASP A 121 -8.48 -12.77 4.74
N ASP A 122 -8.21 -13.34 5.92
CA ASP A 122 -8.69 -12.90 7.23
C ASP A 122 -7.73 -11.93 7.96
N ARG A 123 -6.64 -11.53 7.30
CA ARG A 123 -5.61 -10.64 7.85
C ARG A 123 -5.76 -9.24 7.31
N THR A 124 -5.64 -8.27 8.19
CA THR A 124 -5.69 -6.85 7.84
C THR A 124 -4.58 -6.10 8.54
N ILE A 125 -3.87 -5.26 7.80
CA ILE A 125 -2.89 -4.30 8.34
C ILE A 125 -3.41 -2.91 8.04
N ARG A 126 -3.53 -2.07 9.05
CA ARG A 126 -3.88 -0.65 8.94
C ARG A 126 -2.79 0.22 9.52
N ALA A 127 -2.56 1.38 8.90
CA ALA A 127 -1.64 2.40 9.40
C ALA A 127 -2.00 3.76 8.77
N ASP A 128 -1.41 4.85 9.26
CA ASP A 128 -1.52 6.13 8.57
C ASP A 128 -0.87 6.06 7.18
N THR A 129 0.26 5.34 7.09
CA THR A 129 0.97 5.08 5.82
C THR A 129 1.49 3.65 5.79
N LEU A 130 1.30 2.95 4.65
CA LEU A 130 1.92 1.67 4.34
C LEU A 130 2.91 1.87 3.20
N ILE A 131 4.11 1.28 3.32
CA ILE A 131 5.16 1.35 2.30
C ILE A 131 5.63 -0.07 2.00
N ALA A 132 5.38 -0.56 0.79
CA ALA A 132 5.92 -1.83 0.31
C ALA A 132 7.24 -1.60 -0.45
N ARG A 133 8.26 -2.41 -0.17
CA ARG A 133 9.55 -2.41 -0.86
C ARG A 133 9.66 -3.66 -1.68
N PHE A 134 10.01 -3.49 -2.94
CA PHE A 134 10.15 -4.57 -3.91
C PHE A 134 11.62 -4.81 -4.22
N GLU A 135 11.96 -6.05 -4.51
CA GLU A 135 13.27 -6.47 -5.00
C GLU A 135 13.06 -7.48 -6.13
N GLU A 136 13.99 -7.56 -7.04
CA GLU A 136 13.98 -8.60 -8.08
C GLU A 136 14.32 -9.96 -7.45
N ASP A 137 13.53 -10.95 -7.76
CA ASP A 137 13.84 -12.34 -7.44
C ASP A 137 14.85 -12.94 -8.45
N ALA A 138 15.20 -14.20 -8.27
CA ALA A 138 16.15 -14.89 -9.15
C ALA A 138 15.68 -15.00 -10.62
N SER A 139 14.40 -14.77 -10.90
CA SER A 139 13.82 -14.75 -12.24
C SER A 139 13.77 -13.34 -12.86
N GLY A 140 14.18 -12.31 -12.12
CA GLY A 140 14.05 -10.90 -12.50
C GLY A 140 12.64 -10.34 -12.30
N THR A 141 11.78 -11.04 -11.54
CA THR A 141 10.43 -10.57 -11.23
C THR A 141 10.46 -9.73 -9.95
N LEU A 142 9.85 -8.54 -10.00
CA LEU A 142 9.67 -7.71 -8.79
C LEU A 142 8.68 -8.36 -7.83
N VAL A 143 9.16 -8.64 -6.61
CA VAL A 143 8.39 -9.21 -5.52
C VAL A 143 8.51 -8.35 -4.27
N ALA A 144 7.41 -8.21 -3.53
CA ALA A 144 7.45 -7.51 -2.26
C ALA A 144 8.28 -8.29 -1.24
N LYS A 145 9.26 -7.64 -0.61
CA LYS A 145 10.13 -8.21 0.42
C LYS A 145 9.85 -7.67 1.81
N ARG A 146 9.46 -6.42 1.88
CA ARG A 146 9.24 -5.74 3.15
C ARG A 146 8.07 -4.76 3.04
N MET A 147 7.29 -4.68 4.11
CA MET A 147 6.28 -3.64 4.30
C MET A 147 6.60 -2.88 5.59
N ASP A 148 6.67 -1.55 5.49
CA ASP A 148 6.76 -0.65 6.63
C ASP A 148 5.37 -0.04 6.87
N ALA A 149 4.91 -0.04 8.11
CA ALA A 149 3.68 0.59 8.56
C ALA A 149 4.02 1.72 9.53
N VAL A 150 3.56 2.91 9.26
CA VAL A 150 3.91 4.13 10.02
C VAL A 150 2.66 4.82 10.51
N GLY A 151 2.59 5.01 11.82
CA GLY A 151 1.51 5.69 12.52
C GLY A 151 0.27 4.83 12.73
N ASN A 152 -0.21 4.74 13.97
CA ASN A 152 -1.46 4.09 14.36
C ASN A 152 -1.63 2.66 13.82
N VAL A 153 -0.56 1.86 13.89
CA VAL A 153 -0.53 0.52 13.30
C VAL A 153 -1.48 -0.42 14.03
N VAL A 154 -2.32 -1.12 13.26
CA VAL A 154 -3.23 -2.15 13.73
C VAL A 154 -3.12 -3.37 12.81
N ILE A 155 -2.72 -4.50 13.36
CA ILE A 155 -2.73 -5.79 12.68
C ILE A 155 -3.86 -6.62 13.27
N THR A 156 -4.75 -7.11 12.42
CA THR A 156 -5.88 -7.96 12.81
C THR A 156 -5.75 -9.29 12.10
N THR A 157 -5.90 -10.37 12.85
CA THR A 157 -6.03 -11.75 12.37
C THR A 157 -7.31 -12.36 12.94
N ALA A 158 -7.63 -13.60 12.59
CA ALA A 158 -8.77 -14.33 13.16
C ALA A 158 -8.70 -14.46 14.69
N GLU A 159 -7.49 -14.49 15.26
CA GLU A 159 -7.29 -14.81 16.68
C GLU A 159 -6.94 -13.60 17.54
N GLU A 160 -6.28 -12.57 16.97
CA GLU A 160 -5.74 -11.46 17.75
C GLU A 160 -5.74 -10.12 17.03
N VAL A 161 -5.67 -9.06 17.82
CA VAL A 161 -5.43 -7.70 17.37
C VAL A 161 -4.16 -7.18 18.03
N ALA A 162 -3.18 -6.82 17.22
CA ALA A 162 -1.94 -6.19 17.66
C ALA A 162 -1.92 -4.70 17.22
N ARG A 163 -1.48 -3.82 18.11
CA ARG A 163 -1.37 -2.38 17.89
C ARG A 163 0.03 -1.90 18.23
N GLY A 164 0.48 -0.83 17.57
CA GLY A 164 1.75 -0.16 17.83
C GLY A 164 1.81 1.17 17.10
N ASP A 165 2.86 1.93 17.32
CA ASP A 165 3.07 3.20 16.62
C ASP A 165 3.68 2.97 15.24
N GLU A 166 4.57 1.98 15.12
CA GLU A 166 5.24 1.59 13.88
C GLU A 166 5.30 0.08 13.74
N GLY A 167 5.39 -0.40 12.51
CA GLY A 167 5.51 -1.81 12.19
C GLY A 167 6.41 -2.08 10.99
N ILE A 168 7.07 -3.22 11.02
CA ILE A 168 7.84 -3.75 9.89
C ILE A 168 7.38 -5.19 9.68
N TYR A 169 6.97 -5.51 8.46
CA TYR A 169 6.65 -6.88 8.06
C TYR A 169 7.67 -7.36 7.02
N ASN A 170 8.30 -8.49 7.31
CA ASN A 170 9.16 -9.20 6.35
C ASN A 170 8.34 -10.31 5.70
N VAL A 171 8.24 -10.26 4.37
CA VAL A 171 7.37 -11.15 3.59
C VAL A 171 7.92 -12.58 3.59
N ASP A 172 9.22 -12.76 3.43
CA ASP A 172 9.85 -14.10 3.32
C ASP A 172 9.73 -14.89 4.61
N SER A 173 9.94 -14.24 5.77
CA SER A 173 9.85 -14.88 7.09
C SER A 173 8.44 -14.84 7.69
N GLU A 174 7.50 -14.13 7.07
CA GLU A 174 6.16 -13.83 7.60
C GLU A 174 6.20 -13.30 9.05
N THR A 175 7.21 -12.47 9.34
CA THR A 175 7.41 -11.92 10.68
C THR A 175 7.11 -10.43 10.69
N ALA A 176 6.23 -10.00 11.58
CA ALA A 176 5.95 -8.60 11.87
C ALA A 176 6.65 -8.17 13.17
N ILE A 177 7.27 -7.00 13.14
CA ILE A 177 7.81 -6.33 14.33
C ILE A 177 6.96 -5.08 14.56
N LEU A 178 6.41 -4.94 15.74
CA LEU A 178 5.71 -3.73 16.19
C LEU A 178 6.56 -3.00 17.22
N GLN A 179 6.53 -1.67 17.17
CA GLN A 179 7.27 -0.80 18.09
C GLN A 179 6.39 0.38 18.53
N GLY A 180 6.64 0.82 19.76
CA GLY A 180 5.94 1.93 20.37
C GLY A 180 4.52 1.56 20.85
N ASN A 181 4.27 1.70 22.14
CA ASN A 181 2.94 1.50 22.77
C ASN A 181 2.27 0.19 22.37
N VAL A 182 3.05 -0.89 22.27
CA VAL A 182 2.57 -2.16 21.75
C VAL A 182 1.53 -2.79 22.68
N ARG A 183 0.39 -3.17 22.08
CA ARG A 183 -0.70 -3.90 22.73
C ARG A 183 -1.14 -5.05 21.85
N ILE A 184 -1.15 -6.26 22.39
CA ILE A 184 -1.68 -7.48 21.76
C ILE A 184 -2.88 -7.94 22.55
N THR A 185 -4.01 -8.15 21.89
CA THR A 185 -5.26 -8.63 22.50
C THR A 185 -5.68 -9.93 21.81
N ARG A 186 -5.86 -10.99 22.58
CA ARG A 186 -6.37 -12.29 22.12
C ARG A 186 -7.52 -12.72 23.05
N GLY A 187 -8.75 -12.65 22.56
CA GLY A 187 -9.93 -12.85 23.39
C GLY A 187 -9.95 -11.87 24.56
N GLU A 188 -10.02 -12.38 25.81
CA GLU A 188 -10.00 -11.59 27.04
C GLU A 188 -8.59 -11.30 27.57
N ASN A 189 -7.55 -11.85 26.94
CA ASN A 189 -6.17 -11.68 27.36
C ASN A 189 -5.54 -10.47 26.65
N GLN A 190 -4.76 -9.69 27.39
CA GLN A 190 -4.06 -8.53 26.86
C GLN A 190 -2.61 -8.49 27.33
N LEU A 191 -1.71 -8.24 26.39
CA LEU A 191 -0.28 -8.01 26.64
C LEU A 191 0.10 -6.60 26.21
N ASN A 192 0.88 -5.91 27.02
CA ASN A 192 1.36 -4.56 26.74
C ASN A 192 2.87 -4.50 26.92
N GLY A 193 3.57 -3.82 26.01
CA GLY A 193 5.02 -3.65 26.01
C GLY A 193 5.47 -2.61 25.04
N GLU A 194 6.76 -2.53 24.78
CA GLU A 194 7.36 -1.55 23.87
C GLU A 194 7.61 -2.10 22.48
N ARG A 195 7.91 -3.39 22.40
CA ARG A 195 8.19 -4.06 21.14
C ARG A 195 7.56 -5.45 21.14
N ALA A 196 6.97 -5.83 20.02
CA ALA A 196 6.52 -7.19 19.79
C ALA A 196 7.09 -7.74 18.48
N GLU A 197 7.33 -9.05 18.47
CA GLU A 197 7.61 -9.83 17.29
C GLU A 197 6.48 -10.84 17.11
N VAL A 198 5.78 -10.77 16.00
CA VAL A 198 4.65 -11.63 15.65
C VAL A 198 5.03 -12.45 14.43
N ASN A 199 5.12 -13.75 14.59
CA ASN A 199 5.30 -14.66 13.46
C ASN A 199 3.92 -15.10 12.96
N LEU A 200 3.51 -14.59 11.80
CA LEU A 200 2.18 -14.84 11.24
C LEU A 200 2.01 -16.27 10.70
N LYS A 201 3.12 -16.97 10.45
CA LYS A 201 3.13 -18.37 10.00
C LYS A 201 2.86 -19.34 11.15
N THR A 202 3.48 -19.10 12.32
CA THR A 202 3.39 -19.99 13.48
C THR A 202 2.36 -19.53 14.52
N GLY A 203 1.85 -18.30 14.42
CA GLY A 203 0.97 -17.68 15.41
C GLY A 203 1.67 -17.35 16.74
N ILE A 204 3.01 -17.39 16.78
CA ILE A 204 3.78 -17.07 17.98
C ILE A 204 4.03 -15.56 18.05
N SER A 205 3.60 -14.97 19.16
CA SER A 205 3.85 -13.57 19.49
C SER A 205 4.76 -13.47 20.70
N LYS A 206 5.86 -12.74 20.55
CA LYS A 206 6.80 -12.41 21.65
C LYS A 206 6.70 -10.95 21.97
N LEU A 207 6.53 -10.62 23.23
CA LEU A 207 6.51 -9.25 23.70
C LEU A 207 7.82 -8.95 24.46
N LEU A 208 8.47 -7.85 24.12
CA LEU A 208 9.73 -7.44 24.69
C LEU A 208 9.55 -6.12 25.44
N ALA A 209 10.30 -5.99 26.53
CA ALA A 209 10.45 -4.71 27.24
C ALA A 209 11.22 -3.71 26.37
N GLY A 210 11.14 -2.43 26.68
CA GLY A 210 11.96 -1.40 26.07
C GLY A 210 13.47 -1.62 26.32
N PRO A 211 14.33 -0.79 25.71
CA PRO A 211 15.78 -0.87 25.87
C PRO A 211 16.20 -0.87 27.35
N GLU A 212 17.35 -1.49 27.64
CA GLU A 212 17.93 -1.48 29.01
C GLU A 212 18.01 -0.04 29.55
N GLY A 213 17.56 0.14 30.80
CA GLY A 213 17.50 1.44 31.45
C GLY A 213 16.18 2.17 31.33
N THR A 214 15.24 1.73 30.50
CA THR A 214 13.87 2.26 30.50
C THR A 214 13.03 1.56 31.58
N ARG A 215 12.10 2.30 32.25
CA ARG A 215 11.18 1.71 33.24
C ARG A 215 10.01 0.94 32.59
N GLN A 216 10.07 0.69 31.30
CA GLN A 216 9.01 0.03 30.56
C GLN A 216 9.06 -1.49 30.76
N ARG A 217 8.04 -2.00 31.44
CA ARG A 217 7.89 -3.43 31.74
C ARG A 217 6.81 -4.04 30.84
N VAL A 218 7.00 -5.29 30.46
CA VAL A 218 5.93 -6.09 29.90
C VAL A 218 4.87 -6.30 30.97
N ARG A 219 3.60 -6.08 30.60
CA ARG A 219 2.43 -6.31 31.47
C ARG A 219 1.46 -7.25 30.76
N GLY A 220 0.94 -8.23 31.49
CA GLY A 220 -0.08 -9.16 30.98
C GLY A 220 -1.31 -9.14 31.88
N LEU A 221 -2.48 -9.06 31.26
CA LEU A 221 -3.77 -9.36 31.88
C LEU A 221 -4.24 -10.70 31.31
N PHE A 222 -4.45 -11.67 32.20
CA PHE A 222 -4.96 -12.99 31.84
C PHE A 222 -6.26 -13.22 32.55
N ASN A 223 -7.31 -13.58 31.85
CA ASN A 223 -8.57 -14.01 32.41
C ASN A 223 -8.66 -15.53 32.28
N PRO A 224 -8.34 -16.30 33.36
CA PRO A 224 -8.45 -17.74 33.31
C PRO A 224 -9.95 -18.10 33.20
N LYS A 225 -10.35 -18.73 32.10
CA LYS A 225 -11.70 -19.31 32.02
C LYS A 225 -11.87 -20.22 33.21
N SER A 226 -12.77 -19.88 34.11
CA SER A 226 -13.15 -20.78 35.19
C SER A 226 -13.68 -22.06 34.57
N GLY A 227 -12.92 -23.14 34.68
CA GLY A 227 -13.34 -24.45 34.22
C GLY A 227 -14.65 -24.79 34.92
N LYS A 228 -15.76 -24.85 34.19
CA LYS A 228 -16.94 -25.54 34.63
C LYS A 228 -16.54 -27.02 34.80
N LYS A 229 -16.48 -27.47 36.05
CA LYS A 229 -16.51 -28.90 36.38
C LYS A 229 -17.84 -29.51 35.92
#